data_9ab7b0138fd8745a4dba8943e5ce3954
#
_entry.id   9ab7b0138fd8745a4dba8943e5ce3954
#
_cell.length_a   1.000
_cell.length_b   1.000
_cell.length_c   1.000
_cell.angle_alpha   90.00
_cell.angle_beta   90.00
_cell.angle_gamma   90.00
#
_symmetry.space_group_name_H-M   'P 1'
#
loop_
_entity.id
_entity.type
_entity.pdbx_description
1 polymer ?
#
loop_
_entity_poly.entity_id
_entity_poly.type
_entity_poly.pdbx_seq_one_letter_code
_entity_poly.pdbx_strand_id
1 'polypeptide(L)'
;MVEKANISDLNLDNSAWPRSTLDEEAIERYRDCLQELPPIVVDKETMTVLDGRHRVEAHKREGVETIPVKYDSCPPHLFIAKAYALNARHGLPVDNEVRDQIIVDLKQGKDGYDPMSEEEIAKTIGITQGRVSQVVASLLGANILATDKSKQKEVIRLYLKGMSMRAIGDKFGYHHTTISSVIREYTKRKDLISEHLRSRGHLKSVVNYPQRGPWGDAKFPGNTSGYLLVDLIDYYQPKSILDPMEGSGTTGDVAFDMGDIRYTGLDLLSGFDLVGDEPEGEYALIFWHPPYHDAVDYDIPHPNNLSRCPSLSDYLDKLKLCMVKLLGHLSQGGHLCILCSDPRKDGVIQPIHSAIISFNLAILNAALVKLIEGRSRYFDYGNAQFIPIVHEYALIFSNKGV
;
A
#
# COMPACT_ATOMS: atom_id res chain seq x y z
N MET A 1 -0.94 42.70 38.30
CA MET A 1 -0.80 41.46 39.12
C MET A 1 -0.75 40.30 38.10
N VAL A 2 0.18 39.40 38.27
CA VAL A 2 0.25 38.17 37.43
C VAL A 2 -0.86 37.27 37.94
N GLU A 3 -1.72 36.80 37.05
CA GLU A 3 -2.79 35.83 37.37
C GLU A 3 -2.16 34.50 37.76
N LYS A 4 -2.81 33.77 38.70
CA LYS A 4 -2.37 32.44 39.13
C LYS A 4 -3.51 31.45 39.00
N ALA A 5 -3.19 30.20 38.66
CA ALA A 5 -4.13 29.09 38.65
C ALA A 5 -3.69 27.99 39.62
N ASN A 6 -4.65 27.21 40.17
CA ASN A 6 -4.29 26.02 40.90
C ASN A 6 -3.84 24.96 39.89
N ILE A 7 -2.75 24.28 40.24
CA ILE A 7 -2.20 23.22 39.37
C ILE A 7 -3.17 22.04 39.21
N SER A 8 -4.02 21.80 40.22
CA SER A 8 -5.08 20.77 40.16
C SER A 8 -6.15 21.05 39.11
N ASP A 9 -6.35 22.32 38.73
CA ASP A 9 -7.38 22.74 37.80
C ASP A 9 -6.88 22.72 36.33
N LEU A 10 -5.57 22.50 36.14
CA LEU A 10 -4.94 22.50 34.82
C LEU A 10 -5.18 21.17 34.08
N ASN A 11 -5.63 21.30 32.84
CA ASN A 11 -5.74 20.17 31.93
C ASN A 11 -4.42 19.94 31.18
N LEU A 12 -3.81 18.78 31.40
CA LEU A 12 -2.57 18.34 30.74
C LEU A 12 -2.86 17.31 29.62
N ASP A 13 -3.86 17.60 28.78
CA ASP A 13 -4.23 16.73 27.67
C ASP A 13 -3.07 16.61 26.66
N ASN A 14 -2.78 15.39 26.22
CA ASN A 14 -1.74 15.10 25.25
C ASN A 14 -2.04 15.65 23.85
N SER A 15 -3.29 15.96 23.52
CA SER A 15 -3.67 16.59 22.25
C SER A 15 -3.02 17.97 22.03
N ALA A 16 -2.64 18.67 23.12
CA ALA A 16 -1.92 19.93 23.08
C ALA A 16 -0.41 19.79 23.37
N TRP A 17 0.15 18.58 23.27
CA TRP A 17 1.53 18.31 23.64
C TRP A 17 2.39 17.92 22.43
N PRO A 18 3.23 18.83 21.89
CA PRO A 18 4.04 18.56 20.70
C PRO A 18 5.33 17.75 20.98
N ARG A 19 5.41 17.04 22.12
CA ARG A 19 6.55 16.20 22.51
C ARG A 19 6.05 14.86 23.04
N SER A 20 6.89 13.84 22.99
CA SER A 20 6.56 12.49 23.48
C SER A 20 6.86 12.33 24.99
N THR A 21 7.87 13.06 25.51
CA THR A 21 8.37 12.91 26.88
C THR A 21 8.73 14.25 27.52
N LEU A 22 8.71 14.28 28.84
CA LEU A 22 9.25 15.39 29.62
C LEU A 22 10.78 15.32 29.63
N ASP A 23 11.43 16.48 29.61
CA ASP A 23 12.88 16.63 29.72
C ASP A 23 13.23 16.80 31.19
N GLU A 24 13.82 15.78 31.79
CA GLU A 24 14.16 15.74 33.21
C GLU A 24 15.19 16.80 33.59
N GLU A 25 16.17 17.06 32.72
CA GLU A 25 17.20 18.08 32.99
C GLU A 25 16.59 19.49 33.01
N ALA A 26 15.61 19.73 32.13
CA ALA A 26 14.89 21.01 32.12
C ALA A 26 14.02 21.16 33.37
N ILE A 27 13.38 20.10 33.86
CA ILE A 27 12.58 20.13 35.08
C ILE A 27 13.48 20.45 36.29
N GLU A 28 14.60 19.77 36.44
CA GLU A 28 15.53 20.04 37.55
C GLU A 28 16.04 21.49 37.55
N ARG A 29 16.43 22.01 36.39
CA ARG A 29 16.84 23.43 36.28
C ARG A 29 15.71 24.41 36.66
N TYR A 30 14.44 24.07 36.33
CA TYR A 30 13.31 24.91 36.67
C TYR A 30 12.97 24.86 38.17
N ARG A 31 13.21 23.76 38.84
CA ARG A 31 13.03 23.63 40.29
C ARG A 31 13.92 24.61 41.08
N ASP A 32 15.14 24.83 40.60
CA ASP A 32 16.09 25.75 41.24
C ASP A 32 15.68 27.24 41.13
N CYS A 33 14.79 27.60 40.21
CA CYS A 33 14.45 29.00 39.93
C CYS A 33 12.93 29.27 39.73
N LEU A 34 12.06 28.57 40.44
CA LEU A 34 10.60 28.61 40.25
C LEU A 34 9.99 30.01 40.18
N GLN A 35 10.51 30.93 41.01
CA GLN A 35 9.99 32.31 41.14
C GLN A 35 10.36 33.21 39.94
N GLU A 36 11.41 32.85 39.22
CA GLU A 36 11.91 33.58 38.05
C GLU A 36 11.31 33.09 36.74
N LEU A 37 10.60 31.97 36.78
CA LEU A 37 10.02 31.37 35.57
C LEU A 37 8.88 32.23 34.99
N PRO A 38 8.83 32.38 33.65
CA PRO A 38 7.72 33.08 33.01
C PRO A 38 6.40 32.33 33.23
N PRO A 39 5.24 33.04 33.20
CA PRO A 39 3.92 32.40 33.29
C PRO A 39 3.77 31.30 32.25
N ILE A 40 3.03 30.24 32.60
CA ILE A 40 2.58 29.24 31.62
C ILE A 40 1.44 29.81 30.77
N VAL A 41 1.23 29.26 29.56
CA VAL A 41 0.10 29.67 28.72
C VAL A 41 -0.98 28.59 28.78
N VAL A 42 -2.21 29.03 29.08
CA VAL A 42 -3.36 28.14 29.32
C VAL A 42 -4.53 28.63 28.51
N ASP A 43 -5.24 27.72 27.85
CA ASP A 43 -6.54 28.05 27.24
C ASP A 43 -7.56 28.35 28.31
N LYS A 44 -8.23 29.49 28.18
CA LYS A 44 -9.10 30.03 29.24
C LYS A 44 -10.38 29.18 29.46
N GLU A 45 -10.90 28.57 28.42
CA GLU A 45 -12.18 27.84 28.50
C GLU A 45 -11.98 26.39 29.01
N THR A 46 -10.95 25.72 28.52
CA THR A 46 -10.70 24.29 28.81
C THR A 46 -9.64 24.06 29.89
N MET A 47 -8.98 25.13 30.36
CA MET A 47 -7.83 25.06 31.24
C MET A 47 -6.66 24.22 30.71
N THR A 48 -6.62 23.98 29.39
CA THR A 48 -5.56 23.17 28.74
C THR A 48 -4.25 23.94 28.68
N VAL A 49 -3.16 23.32 29.12
CA VAL A 49 -1.83 23.91 29.09
C VAL A 49 -1.26 23.85 27.67
N LEU A 50 -1.14 25.01 27.04
CA LEU A 50 -0.58 25.19 25.70
C LEU A 50 0.93 25.36 25.69
N ASP A 51 1.50 25.97 26.76
CA ASP A 51 2.95 26.08 26.95
C ASP A 51 3.31 26.02 28.44
N GLY A 52 4.41 25.32 28.74
CA GLY A 52 5.02 25.32 30.08
C GLY A 52 4.79 24.03 30.90
N ARG A 53 4.53 22.89 30.29
CA ARG A 53 4.35 21.60 31.00
C ARG A 53 5.53 21.23 31.89
N HIS A 54 6.78 21.48 31.47
CA HIS A 54 7.96 21.28 32.33
C HIS A 54 7.93 22.19 33.56
N ARG A 55 7.44 23.44 33.43
CA ARG A 55 7.24 24.37 34.54
C ARG A 55 6.15 23.88 35.50
N VAL A 56 5.07 23.35 34.99
CA VAL A 56 4.00 22.72 35.81
C VAL A 56 4.57 21.55 36.60
N GLU A 57 5.35 20.71 35.97
CA GLU A 57 5.96 19.54 36.63
C GLU A 57 6.95 19.93 37.68
N ALA A 58 7.79 20.96 37.43
CA ALA A 58 8.71 21.50 38.40
C ALA A 58 7.99 22.03 39.66
N HIS A 59 6.90 22.80 39.51
CA HIS A 59 6.07 23.28 40.61
C HIS A 59 5.43 22.12 41.40
N LYS A 60 4.93 21.08 40.71
CA LYS A 60 4.35 19.88 41.34
C LYS A 60 5.37 19.16 42.22
N ARG A 61 6.60 18.99 41.75
CA ARG A 61 7.68 18.31 42.49
C ARG A 61 8.12 19.07 43.72
N GLU A 62 7.98 20.38 43.72
CA GLU A 62 8.27 21.24 44.89
C GLU A 62 7.05 21.46 45.80
N GLY A 63 5.93 20.77 45.53
CA GLY A 63 4.72 20.88 46.36
C GLY A 63 4.04 22.22 46.30
N VAL A 64 4.24 23.01 45.22
CA VAL A 64 3.60 24.32 45.03
C VAL A 64 2.20 24.12 44.42
N GLU A 65 1.18 24.63 45.05
CA GLU A 65 -0.20 24.44 44.65
C GLU A 65 -0.65 25.38 43.52
N THR A 66 -0.03 26.53 43.34
CA THR A 66 -0.41 27.52 42.35
C THR A 66 0.74 27.91 41.44
N ILE A 67 0.45 28.22 40.19
CA ILE A 67 1.44 28.62 39.21
C ILE A 67 1.01 29.91 38.47
N PRO A 68 1.93 30.82 38.14
CA PRO A 68 1.63 31.99 37.32
C PRO A 68 1.13 31.58 35.94
N VAL A 69 0.02 32.18 35.50
CA VAL A 69 -0.61 31.88 34.20
C VAL A 69 -0.83 33.10 33.33
N LYS A 70 -0.79 32.92 32.06
CA LYS A 70 -1.30 33.83 31.04
C LYS A 70 -2.40 33.08 30.27
N TYR A 71 -3.60 33.59 30.31
CA TYR A 71 -4.70 33.01 29.54
C TYR A 71 -4.64 33.41 28.07
N ASP A 72 -4.92 32.46 27.21
CA ASP A 72 -5.11 32.62 25.79
C ASP A 72 -6.46 32.00 25.43
N SER A 73 -6.96 32.23 24.21
CA SER A 73 -8.15 31.56 23.68
C SER A 73 -7.80 30.95 22.34
N CYS A 74 -8.05 29.65 22.22
CA CYS A 74 -7.69 28.93 21.02
C CYS A 74 -8.69 27.78 20.80
N PRO A 75 -9.25 27.61 19.58
CA PRO A 75 -10.09 26.46 19.29
C PRO A 75 -9.36 25.14 19.55
N PRO A 76 -10.01 24.10 20.12
CA PRO A 76 -9.34 22.85 20.51
C PRO A 76 -8.53 22.18 19.40
N HIS A 77 -9.02 22.22 18.16
CA HIS A 77 -8.31 21.64 17.01
C HIS A 77 -6.98 22.33 16.65
N LEU A 78 -6.76 23.55 17.17
CA LEU A 78 -5.51 24.30 16.98
C LEU A 78 -4.55 24.20 18.19
N PHE A 79 -4.90 23.50 19.26
CA PHE A 79 -4.09 23.44 20.48
C PHE A 79 -2.65 22.98 20.20
N ILE A 80 -2.45 21.90 19.46
CA ILE A 80 -1.12 21.39 19.16
C ILE A 80 -0.31 22.37 18.27
N ALA A 81 -0.98 23.02 17.30
CA ALA A 81 -0.34 24.01 16.44
C ALA A 81 0.08 25.25 17.23
N LYS A 82 -0.78 25.72 18.13
CA LYS A 82 -0.49 26.83 19.02
C LYS A 82 0.63 26.51 20.01
N ALA A 83 0.57 25.33 20.60
CA ALA A 83 1.63 24.82 21.50
C ALA A 83 2.98 24.72 20.77
N TYR A 84 2.98 24.23 19.52
CA TYR A 84 4.18 24.23 18.69
C TYR A 84 4.73 25.64 18.49
N ALA A 85 3.88 26.59 18.08
CA ALA A 85 4.29 27.97 17.81
C ALA A 85 4.88 28.70 19.05
N LEU A 86 4.31 28.43 20.22
CA LEU A 86 4.81 28.99 21.50
C LEU A 86 6.18 28.40 21.86
N ASN A 87 6.33 27.07 21.72
CA ASN A 87 7.60 26.38 21.99
C ASN A 87 8.71 26.75 21.00
N ALA A 88 8.38 26.97 19.72
CA ALA A 88 9.36 27.35 18.70
C ALA A 88 10.02 28.72 18.94
N ARG A 89 9.36 29.62 19.71
CA ARG A 89 9.88 30.97 19.99
C ARG A 89 10.81 31.03 21.19
N HIS A 90 10.56 30.25 22.22
CA HIS A 90 11.21 30.40 23.52
C HIS A 90 11.53 29.09 24.25
N GLY A 91 11.17 27.94 23.67
CA GLY A 91 11.25 26.62 24.32
C GLY A 91 12.41 25.76 23.83
N LEU A 92 12.47 24.57 24.39
CA LEU A 92 13.33 23.49 23.90
C LEU A 92 12.94 23.13 22.44
N PRO A 93 13.88 22.73 21.56
CA PRO A 93 13.56 22.37 20.19
C PRO A 93 12.47 21.28 20.10
N VAL A 94 11.50 21.46 19.20
CA VAL A 94 10.49 20.44 18.86
C VAL A 94 10.88 19.83 17.52
N ASP A 95 10.67 18.52 17.39
CA ASP A 95 11.02 17.77 16.19
C ASP A 95 10.34 18.35 14.93
N ASN A 96 11.08 18.38 13.84
CA ASN A 96 10.59 18.81 12.54
C ASN A 96 9.49 17.88 12.00
N GLU A 97 9.52 16.58 12.34
CA GLU A 97 8.50 15.62 11.93
C GLU A 97 7.14 15.97 12.56
N VAL A 98 7.13 16.39 13.83
CA VAL A 98 5.89 16.82 14.51
C VAL A 98 5.32 18.06 13.84
N ARG A 99 6.16 19.04 13.50
CA ARG A 99 5.73 20.23 12.75
C ARG A 99 5.11 19.87 11.42
N ASP A 100 5.79 19.02 10.66
CA ASP A 100 5.39 18.63 9.32
C ASP A 100 4.07 17.84 9.36
N GLN A 101 3.85 17.02 10.40
CA GLN A 101 2.57 16.35 10.63
C GLN A 101 1.43 17.34 10.97
N ILE A 102 1.69 18.34 11.84
CA ILE A 102 0.72 19.40 12.16
C ILE A 102 0.29 20.14 10.89
N ILE A 103 1.22 20.47 9.99
CA ILE A 103 0.91 21.12 8.70
C ILE A 103 -0.02 20.25 7.86
N VAL A 104 0.25 18.96 7.76
CA VAL A 104 -0.57 18.02 7.00
C VAL A 104 -1.98 17.90 7.59
N ASP A 105 -2.10 17.73 8.89
CA ASP A 105 -3.38 17.59 9.60
C ASP A 105 -4.27 18.83 9.42
N LEU A 106 -3.70 20.03 9.57
CA LEU A 106 -4.42 21.29 9.33
C LEU A 106 -4.80 21.49 7.86
N LYS A 107 -3.97 21.05 6.93
CA LYS A 107 -4.25 21.14 5.50
C LYS A 107 -5.35 20.19 5.05
N GLN A 108 -5.48 19.04 5.70
CA GLN A 108 -6.49 18.03 5.37
C GLN A 108 -7.82 18.23 6.10
N GLY A 109 -7.85 19.04 7.15
CA GLY A 109 -9.05 19.19 7.98
C GLY A 109 -9.35 17.94 8.78
N LYS A 110 -8.35 17.41 9.50
CA LYS A 110 -8.50 16.23 10.35
C LYS A 110 -9.50 16.47 11.50
N ASP A 111 -10.12 15.39 11.96
CA ASP A 111 -11.07 15.39 13.08
C ASP A 111 -12.37 16.23 12.83
N GLY A 112 -12.77 16.39 11.57
CA GLY A 112 -14.03 17.03 11.18
C GLY A 112 -13.99 18.54 11.10
N TYR A 113 -12.81 19.14 11.12
CA TYR A 113 -12.62 20.59 10.88
C TYR A 113 -12.33 20.89 9.41
N ASP A 114 -12.68 22.10 8.97
CA ASP A 114 -12.43 22.54 7.60
C ASP A 114 -10.91 22.64 7.31
N PRO A 115 -10.47 22.27 6.11
CA PRO A 115 -9.09 22.44 5.69
C PRO A 115 -8.64 23.90 5.72
N MET A 116 -7.47 24.18 6.29
CA MET A 116 -6.88 25.51 6.34
C MET A 116 -6.07 25.84 5.08
N SER A 117 -6.04 27.12 4.70
CA SER A 117 -5.12 27.61 3.68
C SER A 117 -3.67 27.59 4.18
N GLU A 118 -2.71 27.51 3.25
CA GLU A 118 -1.28 27.51 3.61
C GLU A 118 -0.83 28.79 4.32
N GLU A 119 -1.48 29.91 4.01
CA GLU A 119 -1.22 31.19 4.67
C GLU A 119 -1.70 31.17 6.13
N GLU A 120 -2.89 30.65 6.39
CA GLU A 120 -3.44 30.49 7.75
C GLU A 120 -2.59 29.53 8.57
N ILE A 121 -2.17 28.39 7.99
CA ILE A 121 -1.28 27.45 8.64
C ILE A 121 0.05 28.13 9.01
N ALA A 122 0.67 28.85 8.06
CA ALA A 122 1.93 29.55 8.27
C ALA A 122 1.84 30.56 9.43
N LYS A 123 0.74 31.32 9.48
CA LYS A 123 0.47 32.28 10.56
C LYS A 123 0.24 31.57 11.89
N THR A 124 -0.50 30.46 11.91
CA THR A 124 -0.84 29.72 13.13
C THR A 124 0.38 29.12 13.80
N ILE A 125 1.26 28.47 13.02
CA ILE A 125 2.46 27.79 13.56
C ILE A 125 3.73 28.67 13.57
N GLY A 126 3.66 29.89 13.00
CA GLY A 126 4.74 30.88 13.06
C GLY A 126 5.93 30.59 12.15
N ILE A 127 5.68 30.04 10.95
CA ILE A 127 6.70 29.80 9.92
C ILE A 127 6.33 30.50 8.61
N THR A 128 7.21 30.44 7.60
CA THR A 128 6.92 31.03 6.28
C THR A 128 5.92 30.18 5.48
N GLN A 129 5.05 30.81 4.70
CA GLN A 129 4.15 30.12 3.78
C GLN A 129 4.91 29.22 2.81
N GLY A 130 6.07 29.64 2.29
CA GLY A 130 6.91 28.83 1.43
C GLY A 130 7.37 27.51 2.08
N ARG A 131 7.59 27.50 3.41
CA ARG A 131 7.89 26.26 4.13
C ARG A 131 6.67 25.37 4.27
N VAL A 132 5.48 25.94 4.52
CA VAL A 132 4.21 25.20 4.52
C VAL A 132 3.98 24.55 3.15
N SER A 133 4.11 25.32 2.06
CA SER A 133 3.97 24.82 0.69
C SER A 133 4.94 23.68 0.39
N GLN A 134 6.19 23.75 0.83
CA GLN A 134 7.17 22.66 0.67
C GLN A 134 6.73 21.39 1.40
N VAL A 135 6.25 21.49 2.63
CA VAL A 135 5.80 20.34 3.43
C VAL A 135 4.54 19.72 2.81
N VAL A 136 3.56 20.56 2.45
CA VAL A 136 2.33 20.11 1.78
C VAL A 136 2.64 19.39 0.47
N ALA A 137 3.47 19.98 -0.38
CA ALA A 137 3.87 19.36 -1.65
C ALA A 137 4.67 18.05 -1.45
N SER A 138 5.51 18.00 -0.40
CA SER A 138 6.31 16.82 -0.11
C SER A 138 5.49 15.66 0.48
N LEU A 139 4.68 15.92 1.50
CA LEU A 139 4.00 14.86 2.26
C LEU A 139 2.61 14.52 1.68
N LEU A 140 1.79 15.49 1.34
CA LEU A 140 0.48 15.22 0.73
C LEU A 140 0.63 14.79 -0.72
N GLY A 141 1.51 15.41 -1.48
CA GLY A 141 1.84 14.99 -2.83
C GLY A 141 2.42 13.58 -2.88
N ALA A 142 3.29 13.22 -1.92
CA ALA A 142 3.82 11.86 -1.79
C ALA A 142 2.71 10.84 -1.52
N ASN A 143 1.78 11.12 -0.62
CA ASN A 143 0.67 10.22 -0.31
C ASN A 143 -0.26 10.02 -1.51
N ILE A 144 -0.62 11.09 -2.22
CA ILE A 144 -1.45 11.01 -3.43
C ILE A 144 -0.74 10.22 -4.53
N LEU A 145 0.53 10.50 -4.78
CA LEU A 145 1.30 9.79 -5.79
C LEU A 145 1.58 8.34 -5.37
N ALA A 146 1.74 8.05 -4.07
CA ALA A 146 1.97 6.69 -3.56
C ALA A 146 0.76 5.76 -3.79
N THR A 147 -0.45 6.30 -3.83
CA THR A 147 -1.68 5.53 -4.07
C THR A 147 -2.08 5.44 -5.54
N ASP A 148 -1.59 6.36 -6.40
CA ASP A 148 -1.93 6.42 -7.83
C ASP A 148 -0.88 5.70 -8.69
N LYS A 149 -1.04 4.40 -8.85
CA LYS A 149 -0.14 3.57 -9.69
C LYS A 149 -0.03 4.05 -11.14
N SER A 150 -1.09 4.61 -11.72
CA SER A 150 -1.09 5.12 -13.09
C SER A 150 -0.14 6.32 -13.22
N LYS A 151 -0.25 7.28 -12.30
CA LYS A 151 0.69 8.41 -12.25
C LYS A 151 2.12 8.00 -11.95
N GLN A 152 2.33 7.01 -11.05
CA GLN A 152 3.68 6.48 -10.83
C GLN A 152 4.29 5.93 -12.11
N LYS A 153 3.55 5.13 -12.88
CA LYS A 153 4.01 4.60 -14.17
C LYS A 153 4.33 5.71 -15.17
N GLU A 154 3.51 6.78 -15.21
CA GLU A 154 3.79 7.94 -16.07
C GLU A 154 5.05 8.71 -15.64
N VAL A 155 5.24 8.95 -14.34
CA VAL A 155 6.46 9.54 -13.76
C VAL A 155 7.70 8.73 -14.18
N ILE A 156 7.65 7.41 -14.04
CA ILE A 156 8.75 6.51 -14.42
C ILE A 156 9.03 6.59 -15.93
N ARG A 157 7.97 6.56 -16.78
CA ARG A 157 8.12 6.69 -18.24
C ARG A 157 8.81 7.99 -18.65
N LEU A 158 8.45 9.12 -18.04
CA LEU A 158 9.08 10.41 -18.32
C LEU A 158 10.54 10.43 -17.88
N TYR A 159 10.84 9.86 -16.72
CA TYR A 159 12.22 9.71 -16.25
C TYR A 159 13.08 8.86 -17.21
N LEU A 160 12.56 7.71 -17.65
CA LEU A 160 13.23 6.83 -18.61
C LEU A 160 13.43 7.49 -19.99
N LYS A 161 12.59 8.47 -20.34
CA LYS A 161 12.76 9.32 -21.53
C LYS A 161 13.78 10.46 -21.33
N GLY A 162 14.45 10.52 -20.17
CA GLY A 162 15.51 11.50 -19.89
C GLY A 162 15.03 12.81 -19.26
N MET A 163 13.75 12.93 -18.87
CA MET A 163 13.26 14.13 -18.19
C MET A 163 13.82 14.17 -16.77
N SER A 164 14.29 15.34 -16.30
CA SER A 164 14.81 15.50 -14.95
C SER A 164 13.70 15.36 -13.89
N MET A 165 14.04 14.86 -12.70
CA MET A 165 13.08 14.70 -11.60
C MET A 165 12.40 16.03 -11.19
N ARG A 166 13.13 17.16 -11.33
CA ARG A 166 12.57 18.50 -11.10
C ARG A 166 11.53 18.85 -12.14
N ALA A 167 11.84 18.70 -13.45
CA ALA A 167 10.89 18.97 -14.52
C ALA A 167 9.64 18.06 -14.45
N ILE A 168 9.79 16.80 -14.02
CA ILE A 168 8.65 15.90 -13.77
C ILE A 168 7.84 16.42 -12.58
N GLY A 169 8.50 16.84 -11.50
CA GLY A 169 7.83 17.43 -10.34
C GLY A 169 7.00 18.65 -10.72
N ASP A 170 7.58 19.60 -11.47
CA ASP A 170 6.93 20.81 -11.95
C ASP A 170 5.70 20.47 -12.82
N LYS A 171 5.83 19.46 -13.72
CA LYS A 171 4.73 19.01 -14.59
C LYS A 171 3.51 18.48 -13.83
N PHE A 172 3.72 17.74 -12.75
CA PHE A 172 2.65 17.10 -11.98
C PHE A 172 2.26 17.85 -10.70
N GLY A 173 2.95 18.95 -10.37
CA GLY A 173 2.74 19.69 -9.12
C GLY A 173 3.29 18.96 -7.88
N TYR A 174 4.32 18.11 -8.04
CA TYR A 174 4.96 17.39 -6.95
C TYR A 174 6.37 17.91 -6.68
N HIS A 175 6.78 17.85 -5.42
CA HIS A 175 8.17 18.16 -5.09
C HIS A 175 9.13 17.09 -5.67
N HIS A 176 10.34 17.49 -6.06
CA HIS A 176 11.31 16.57 -6.69
C HIS A 176 11.71 15.39 -5.80
N THR A 177 11.63 15.52 -4.47
CA THR A 177 11.88 14.41 -3.53
C THR A 177 10.81 13.33 -3.62
N THR A 178 9.54 13.70 -3.87
CA THR A 178 8.45 12.77 -4.12
C THR A 178 8.69 11.97 -5.40
N ILE A 179 9.11 12.66 -6.47
CA ILE A 179 9.50 11.99 -7.72
C ILE A 179 10.70 11.06 -7.50
N SER A 180 11.72 11.51 -6.76
CA SER A 180 12.89 10.69 -6.40
C SER A 180 12.51 9.43 -5.63
N SER A 181 11.52 9.49 -4.73
CA SER A 181 11.03 8.32 -4.01
C SER A 181 10.43 7.28 -4.96
N VAL A 182 9.58 7.71 -5.91
CA VAL A 182 8.98 6.81 -6.92
C VAL A 182 10.05 6.13 -7.78
N ILE A 183 11.04 6.90 -8.25
CA ILE A 183 12.12 6.37 -9.06
C ILE A 183 12.99 5.39 -8.27
N ARG A 184 13.29 5.68 -7.00
CA ARG A 184 14.04 4.78 -6.12
C ARG A 184 13.31 3.44 -5.91
N GLU A 185 12.00 3.47 -5.68
CA GLU A 185 11.22 2.23 -5.54
C GLU A 185 11.16 1.43 -6.85
N TYR A 186 11.05 2.10 -7.99
CA TYR A 186 11.17 1.45 -9.30
C TYR A 186 12.55 0.79 -9.48
N THR A 187 13.64 1.49 -9.14
CA THR A 187 15.01 0.95 -9.24
C THR A 187 15.17 -0.29 -8.37
N LYS A 188 14.68 -0.25 -7.13
CA LYS A 188 14.70 -1.44 -6.24
C LYS A 188 13.97 -2.64 -6.85
N ARG A 189 12.81 -2.43 -7.47
CA ARG A 189 12.09 -3.52 -8.15
C ARG A 189 12.88 -4.09 -9.33
N LYS A 190 13.57 -3.25 -10.10
CA LYS A 190 14.48 -3.69 -11.18
C LYS A 190 15.64 -4.52 -10.63
N ASP A 191 16.20 -4.12 -9.51
CA ASP A 191 17.30 -4.85 -8.85
C ASP A 191 16.82 -6.23 -8.37
N LEU A 192 15.62 -6.31 -7.78
CA LEU A 192 15.00 -7.58 -7.36
C LEU A 192 14.78 -8.52 -8.54
N ILE A 193 14.30 -8.02 -9.69
CA ILE A 193 14.15 -8.81 -10.92
C ILE A 193 15.52 -9.33 -11.36
N SER A 194 16.51 -8.46 -11.43
CA SER A 194 17.85 -8.81 -11.89
C SER A 194 18.54 -9.83 -10.99
N GLU A 195 18.37 -9.71 -9.68
CA GLU A 195 18.90 -10.66 -8.70
C GLU A 195 18.19 -12.02 -8.80
N HIS A 196 16.86 -12.02 -8.91
CA HIS A 196 16.07 -13.23 -9.07
C HIS A 196 16.49 -14.01 -10.33
N LEU A 197 16.55 -13.35 -11.49
CA LEU A 197 16.94 -14.00 -12.75
C LEU A 197 18.36 -14.55 -12.72
N ARG A 198 19.29 -13.85 -12.06
CA ARG A 198 20.67 -14.36 -11.88
C ARG A 198 20.73 -15.58 -10.97
N SER A 199 19.98 -15.58 -9.88
CA SER A 199 20.01 -16.66 -8.88
C SER A 199 19.25 -17.90 -9.31
N ARG A 200 18.16 -17.74 -10.07
CA ARG A 200 17.31 -18.84 -10.54
C ARG A 200 18.01 -19.75 -11.54
N GLY A 201 18.82 -19.19 -12.44
CA GLY A 201 19.35 -19.92 -13.60
C GLY A 201 18.22 -20.20 -14.62
N HIS A 202 18.11 -21.46 -15.09
CA HIS A 202 17.04 -21.84 -16.02
C HIS A 202 15.73 -22.12 -15.30
N LEU A 203 14.61 -21.77 -15.92
CA LEU A 203 13.27 -22.10 -15.45
C LEU A 203 13.10 -23.64 -15.43
N LYS A 204 12.59 -24.18 -14.32
CA LYS A 204 12.40 -25.61 -14.08
C LYS A 204 10.92 -25.93 -13.86
N SER A 205 10.57 -27.22 -13.97
CA SER A 205 9.20 -27.69 -13.74
C SER A 205 8.76 -27.62 -12.26
N VAL A 206 9.68 -27.45 -11.32
CA VAL A 206 9.37 -27.18 -9.91
C VAL A 206 9.99 -25.82 -9.57
N VAL A 207 9.16 -24.88 -9.13
CA VAL A 207 9.56 -23.52 -8.77
C VAL A 207 9.15 -23.20 -7.35
N ASN A 208 9.98 -22.42 -6.69
CA ASN A 208 9.75 -21.96 -5.33
C ASN A 208 10.02 -20.46 -5.24
N TYR A 209 9.06 -19.71 -4.68
CA TYR A 209 9.15 -18.28 -4.47
C TYR A 209 8.88 -17.96 -2.99
N PRO A 210 9.92 -18.04 -2.12
CA PRO A 210 9.76 -17.81 -0.68
C PRO A 210 9.21 -16.42 -0.35
N GLN A 211 9.45 -15.46 -1.26
CA GLN A 211 8.93 -14.10 -1.17
C GLN A 211 7.98 -13.82 -2.33
N ARG A 212 6.91 -13.07 -2.03
CA ARG A 212 5.92 -12.70 -3.03
C ARG A 212 6.44 -11.66 -4.03
N GLY A 213 7.36 -10.81 -3.58
CA GLY A 213 7.77 -9.60 -4.30
C GLY A 213 6.81 -8.41 -4.08
N PRO A 214 7.20 -7.21 -4.53
CA PRO A 214 6.51 -5.94 -4.23
C PRO A 214 5.37 -5.59 -5.20
N TRP A 215 5.00 -6.47 -6.11
CA TRP A 215 3.99 -6.23 -7.15
C TRP A 215 2.58 -6.58 -6.69
N GLY A 216 1.59 -5.84 -7.18
CA GLY A 216 0.19 -5.96 -6.80
C GLY A 216 -0.08 -5.50 -5.36
N ASP A 217 -1.16 -6.00 -4.76
CA ASP A 217 -1.48 -5.79 -3.34
C ASP A 217 -1.38 -7.11 -2.56
N ALA A 218 -0.52 -7.14 -1.54
CA ALA A 218 -0.32 -8.31 -0.69
C ALA A 218 -1.56 -8.70 0.14
N LYS A 219 -2.48 -7.76 0.35
CA LYS A 219 -3.74 -7.98 1.09
C LYS A 219 -4.86 -8.54 0.22
N PHE A 220 -4.72 -8.46 -1.10
CA PHE A 220 -5.74 -8.97 -2.02
C PHE A 220 -5.81 -10.51 -1.93
N PRO A 221 -7.02 -11.09 -1.71
CA PRO A 221 -7.21 -12.53 -1.64
C PRO A 221 -6.78 -13.23 -2.94
N GLY A 222 -6.17 -14.39 -2.85
CA GLY A 222 -5.77 -15.17 -4.04
C GLY A 222 -4.59 -14.59 -4.83
N ASN A 223 -3.88 -13.59 -4.30
CA ASN A 223 -2.75 -12.96 -4.97
C ASN A 223 -1.56 -13.93 -5.12
N THR A 224 -0.94 -13.97 -6.30
CA THR A 224 0.23 -14.82 -6.57
C THR A 224 1.55 -14.07 -6.40
N SER A 225 2.69 -14.81 -6.42
CA SER A 225 4.02 -14.22 -6.44
C SER A 225 4.31 -13.57 -7.80
N GLY A 226 4.76 -12.32 -7.79
CA GLY A 226 5.20 -11.64 -9.01
C GLY A 226 6.43 -12.29 -9.68
N TYR A 227 7.23 -13.05 -8.92
CA TYR A 227 8.38 -13.77 -9.50
C TYR A 227 7.97 -14.88 -10.48
N LEU A 228 6.78 -15.47 -10.36
CA LEU A 228 6.26 -16.37 -11.39
C LEU A 228 6.09 -15.62 -12.73
N LEU A 229 5.54 -14.39 -12.68
CA LEU A 229 5.37 -13.56 -13.88
C LEU A 229 6.73 -13.12 -14.45
N VAL A 230 7.70 -12.76 -13.59
CA VAL A 230 9.07 -12.46 -14.01
C VAL A 230 9.66 -13.65 -14.78
N ASP A 231 9.49 -14.86 -14.28
CA ASP A 231 10.01 -16.07 -14.91
C ASP A 231 9.34 -16.41 -16.25
N LEU A 232 8.01 -16.28 -16.32
CA LEU A 232 7.26 -16.50 -17.56
C LEU A 232 7.62 -15.45 -18.62
N ILE A 233 7.72 -14.18 -18.23
CA ILE A 233 8.08 -13.09 -19.13
C ILE A 233 9.52 -13.24 -19.63
N ASP A 234 10.46 -13.57 -18.74
CA ASP A 234 11.85 -13.82 -19.13
C ASP A 234 12.00 -15.02 -20.06
N TYR A 235 11.21 -16.09 -19.84
CA TYR A 235 11.30 -17.31 -20.64
C TYR A 235 10.66 -17.14 -22.02
N TYR A 236 9.43 -16.55 -22.11
CA TYR A 236 8.67 -16.45 -23.35
C TYR A 236 8.89 -15.14 -24.11
N GLN A 237 9.51 -14.12 -23.49
CA GLN A 237 9.77 -12.80 -24.07
C GLN A 237 8.56 -12.18 -24.80
N PRO A 238 7.35 -12.20 -24.19
CA PRO A 238 6.13 -11.76 -24.86
C PRO A 238 6.14 -10.25 -25.12
N LYS A 239 5.64 -9.83 -26.27
CA LYS A 239 5.43 -8.41 -26.60
C LYS A 239 4.05 -7.90 -26.16
N SER A 240 3.15 -8.79 -25.84
CA SER A 240 1.81 -8.46 -25.35
C SER A 240 1.34 -9.51 -24.34
N ILE A 241 0.71 -9.02 -23.26
CA ILE A 241 0.18 -9.85 -22.17
C ILE A 241 -1.27 -9.45 -21.90
N LEU A 242 -2.13 -10.45 -21.77
CA LEU A 242 -3.48 -10.34 -21.22
C LEU A 242 -3.51 -11.02 -19.85
N ASP A 243 -4.10 -10.35 -18.88
CA ASP A 243 -4.56 -10.95 -17.62
C ASP A 243 -6.07 -10.69 -17.50
N PRO A 244 -6.93 -11.71 -17.79
CA PRO A 244 -8.38 -11.51 -17.83
C PRO A 244 -9.04 -11.57 -16.45
N MET A 245 -8.26 -11.76 -15.38
CA MET A 245 -8.69 -11.74 -13.97
C MET A 245 -7.58 -11.12 -13.13
N GLU A 246 -7.20 -9.85 -13.44
CA GLU A 246 -5.99 -9.21 -12.95
C GLU A 246 -5.96 -8.95 -11.43
N GLY A 247 -7.12 -8.95 -10.77
CA GLY A 247 -7.24 -8.71 -9.33
C GLY A 247 -6.49 -7.46 -8.89
N SER A 248 -5.42 -7.62 -8.12
CA SER A 248 -4.61 -6.49 -7.62
C SER A 248 -3.59 -5.91 -8.60
N GLY A 249 -3.54 -6.41 -9.85
CA GLY A 249 -2.67 -5.91 -10.91
C GLY A 249 -1.21 -6.37 -10.83
N THR A 250 -0.93 -7.53 -10.21
CA THR A 250 0.44 -8.08 -10.10
C THR A 250 1.09 -8.27 -11.46
N THR A 251 0.37 -8.85 -12.43
CA THR A 251 0.86 -9.08 -13.80
C THR A 251 1.23 -7.78 -14.50
N GLY A 252 0.36 -6.76 -14.40
CA GLY A 252 0.58 -5.44 -15.01
C GLY A 252 1.73 -4.66 -14.38
N ASP A 253 1.98 -4.84 -13.09
CA ASP A 253 3.13 -4.21 -12.41
C ASP A 253 4.44 -4.87 -12.84
N VAL A 254 4.50 -6.22 -12.92
CA VAL A 254 5.67 -6.94 -13.40
C VAL A 254 5.93 -6.65 -14.87
N ALA A 255 4.92 -6.68 -15.74
CA ALA A 255 5.05 -6.37 -17.16
C ALA A 255 5.65 -4.97 -17.37
N PHE A 256 5.19 -3.97 -16.59
CA PHE A 256 5.74 -2.62 -16.63
C PHE A 256 7.21 -2.57 -16.21
N ASP A 257 7.58 -3.26 -15.14
CA ASP A 257 8.95 -3.29 -14.65
C ASP A 257 9.88 -4.12 -15.56
N MET A 258 9.36 -5.14 -16.26
CA MET A 258 10.15 -5.94 -17.21
C MET A 258 10.47 -5.21 -18.52
N GLY A 259 9.70 -4.18 -18.90
CA GLY A 259 10.04 -3.33 -20.04
C GLY A 259 8.89 -2.98 -20.97
N ASP A 260 9.17 -2.91 -22.27
CA ASP A 260 8.22 -2.49 -23.30
C ASP A 260 7.27 -3.65 -23.70
N ILE A 261 6.30 -3.91 -22.84
CA ILE A 261 5.29 -4.96 -23.01
C ILE A 261 3.90 -4.30 -23.02
N ARG A 262 3.14 -4.53 -24.11
CA ARG A 262 1.73 -4.13 -24.14
C ARG A 262 0.93 -5.01 -23.16
N TYR A 263 0.38 -4.39 -22.13
CA TYR A 263 -0.40 -5.10 -21.12
C TYR A 263 -1.87 -4.69 -21.17
N THR A 264 -2.75 -5.69 -21.07
CA THR A 264 -4.20 -5.54 -20.89
C THR A 264 -4.60 -6.32 -19.64
N GLY A 265 -5.11 -5.62 -18.63
CA GLY A 265 -5.70 -6.21 -17.44
C GLY A 265 -7.20 -6.04 -17.48
N LEU A 266 -7.95 -7.11 -17.23
CA LEU A 266 -9.39 -7.14 -17.17
C LEU A 266 -9.84 -7.86 -15.90
N ASP A 267 -10.96 -7.48 -15.34
CA ASP A 267 -11.48 -8.09 -14.12
C ASP A 267 -12.97 -7.85 -13.95
N LEU A 268 -13.65 -8.78 -13.29
CA LEU A 268 -15.06 -8.64 -12.96
C LEU A 268 -15.34 -7.41 -12.08
N LEU A 269 -14.40 -7.05 -11.21
CA LEU A 269 -14.44 -5.82 -10.39
C LEU A 269 -14.43 -4.54 -11.24
N SER A 270 -13.79 -4.58 -12.41
CA SER A 270 -13.74 -3.46 -13.35
C SER A 270 -14.84 -3.52 -14.42
N GLY A 271 -15.76 -4.48 -14.31
CA GLY A 271 -16.94 -4.63 -15.18
C GLY A 271 -16.74 -5.53 -16.40
N PHE A 272 -15.64 -6.29 -16.47
CA PHE A 272 -15.41 -7.28 -17.53
C PHE A 272 -15.76 -8.70 -17.03
N ASP A 273 -16.73 -9.35 -17.67
CA ASP A 273 -17.15 -10.71 -17.37
C ASP A 273 -16.61 -11.70 -18.41
N LEU A 274 -15.51 -12.39 -18.12
CA LEU A 274 -14.90 -13.34 -19.05
C LEU A 274 -15.85 -14.48 -19.49
N VAL A 275 -16.86 -14.83 -18.69
CA VAL A 275 -17.87 -15.85 -19.08
C VAL A 275 -18.82 -15.27 -20.13
N GLY A 276 -19.24 -14.01 -19.98
CA GLY A 276 -20.17 -13.32 -20.89
C GLY A 276 -19.50 -12.58 -22.04
N ASP A 277 -18.35 -11.97 -21.78
CA ASP A 277 -17.65 -11.05 -22.68
C ASP A 277 -16.49 -11.74 -23.43
N GLU A 278 -15.97 -11.07 -24.45
CA GLU A 278 -14.77 -11.45 -25.20
C GLU A 278 -13.67 -10.40 -25.01
N PRO A 279 -12.42 -10.79 -24.73
CA PRO A 279 -11.29 -9.84 -24.74
C PRO A 279 -11.06 -9.29 -26.15
N GLU A 280 -10.48 -8.09 -26.25
CA GLU A 280 -10.11 -7.51 -27.55
C GLU A 280 -8.65 -7.83 -27.91
N GLY A 281 -8.39 -8.15 -29.19
CA GLY A 281 -7.04 -8.30 -29.74
C GLY A 281 -6.43 -9.68 -29.53
N GLU A 282 -5.11 -9.78 -29.88
CA GLU A 282 -4.32 -11.00 -29.75
C GLU A 282 -3.11 -10.77 -28.84
N TYR A 283 -2.70 -11.81 -28.13
CA TYR A 283 -1.66 -11.74 -27.10
C TYR A 283 -0.64 -12.86 -27.24
N ALA A 284 0.63 -12.52 -27.03
CA ALA A 284 1.72 -13.48 -27.03
C ALA A 284 1.76 -14.33 -25.72
N LEU A 285 1.27 -13.76 -24.63
CA LEU A 285 1.08 -14.47 -23.37
C LEU A 285 -0.26 -14.08 -22.78
N ILE A 286 -1.05 -15.07 -22.39
CA ILE A 286 -2.22 -14.88 -21.54
C ILE A 286 -1.91 -15.53 -20.20
N PHE A 287 -1.90 -14.75 -19.12
CA PHE A 287 -1.79 -15.26 -17.77
C PHE A 287 -3.16 -15.24 -17.13
N TRP A 288 -3.71 -16.40 -16.82
CA TRP A 288 -5.03 -16.54 -16.25
C TRP A 288 -4.98 -17.24 -14.90
N HIS A 289 -5.41 -16.56 -13.86
CA HIS A 289 -5.45 -17.04 -12.49
C HIS A 289 -6.90 -17.01 -11.96
N PRO A 290 -7.75 -17.97 -12.39
CA PRO A 290 -9.13 -18.01 -11.94
C PRO A 290 -9.24 -18.35 -10.44
N PRO A 291 -10.34 -17.98 -9.78
CA PRO A 291 -10.67 -18.51 -8.46
C PRO A 291 -10.68 -20.03 -8.47
N TYR A 292 -10.25 -20.67 -7.39
CA TYR A 292 -10.26 -22.15 -7.28
C TYR A 292 -11.60 -22.61 -6.73
N HIS A 293 -12.67 -22.49 -7.54
CA HIS A 293 -14.04 -22.73 -7.14
C HIS A 293 -14.36 -21.90 -5.87
N ASP A 294 -14.87 -22.50 -4.81
CA ASP A 294 -15.28 -21.84 -3.56
C ASP A 294 -14.15 -21.75 -2.50
N ALA A 295 -12.90 -21.94 -2.90
CA ALA A 295 -11.77 -21.83 -1.98
C ALA A 295 -11.56 -20.41 -1.42
N VAL A 296 -11.94 -19.38 -2.19
CA VAL A 296 -11.93 -17.96 -1.79
C VAL A 296 -13.20 -17.30 -2.32
N ASP A 297 -14.01 -16.72 -1.45
CA ASP A 297 -15.15 -15.89 -1.86
C ASP A 297 -14.68 -14.44 -2.03
N TYR A 298 -14.83 -13.92 -3.25
CA TYR A 298 -14.49 -12.52 -3.57
C TYR A 298 -15.62 -11.53 -3.31
N ASP A 299 -16.78 -12.03 -2.80
CA ASP A 299 -17.96 -11.23 -2.44
C ASP A 299 -18.49 -10.32 -3.57
N ILE A 300 -18.35 -10.75 -4.82
CA ILE A 300 -18.86 -10.03 -5.99
C ILE A 300 -20.24 -10.60 -6.33
N PRO A 301 -21.33 -9.81 -6.25
CA PRO A 301 -22.68 -10.26 -6.55
C PRO A 301 -22.93 -10.33 -8.06
N HIS A 302 -22.26 -11.25 -8.75
CA HIS A 302 -22.40 -11.45 -10.19
C HIS A 302 -22.68 -12.92 -10.50
N PRO A 303 -23.63 -13.25 -11.42
CA PRO A 303 -24.02 -14.63 -11.75
C PRO A 303 -22.88 -15.46 -12.34
N ASN A 304 -21.89 -14.81 -12.93
CA ASN A 304 -20.71 -15.46 -13.51
C ASN A 304 -19.47 -15.38 -12.62
N ASN A 305 -19.62 -14.98 -11.35
CA ASN A 305 -18.53 -15.08 -10.38
C ASN A 305 -18.14 -16.56 -10.18
N LEU A 306 -16.96 -16.92 -10.67
CA LEU A 306 -16.46 -18.31 -10.63
C LEU A 306 -16.28 -18.83 -9.19
N SER A 307 -16.06 -17.95 -8.21
CA SER A 307 -15.94 -18.34 -6.80
C SER A 307 -17.28 -18.72 -6.16
N ARG A 308 -18.40 -18.45 -6.82
CA ARG A 308 -19.77 -18.71 -6.33
C ARG A 308 -20.55 -19.68 -7.21
N CYS A 309 -19.86 -20.49 -8.01
CA CYS A 309 -20.52 -21.53 -8.78
C CYS A 309 -21.20 -22.56 -7.85
N PRO A 310 -22.46 -22.95 -8.11
CA PRO A 310 -23.22 -23.82 -7.21
C PRO A 310 -22.64 -25.22 -7.09
N SER A 311 -21.93 -25.69 -8.12
CA SER A 311 -21.27 -27.00 -8.11
C SER A 311 -19.91 -26.95 -8.82
N LEU A 312 -19.07 -27.97 -8.54
CA LEU A 312 -17.79 -28.14 -9.24
C LEU A 312 -18.02 -28.36 -10.76
N SER A 313 -19.10 -29.02 -11.17
CA SER A 313 -19.44 -29.21 -12.59
C SER A 313 -19.70 -27.86 -13.27
N ASP A 314 -20.57 -27.02 -12.69
CA ASP A 314 -20.85 -25.69 -13.24
C ASP A 314 -19.60 -24.81 -13.34
N TYR A 315 -18.73 -24.90 -12.32
CA TYR A 315 -17.45 -24.23 -12.33
C TYR A 315 -16.56 -24.68 -13.49
N LEU A 316 -16.41 -26.02 -13.69
CA LEU A 316 -15.57 -26.58 -14.74
C LEU A 316 -16.12 -26.28 -16.14
N ASP A 317 -17.45 -26.26 -16.31
CA ASP A 317 -18.07 -25.89 -17.57
C ASP A 317 -17.81 -24.42 -17.95
N LYS A 318 -17.94 -23.50 -16.99
CA LYS A 318 -17.56 -22.10 -17.17
C LYS A 318 -16.05 -21.95 -17.41
N LEU A 319 -15.22 -22.68 -16.69
CA LEU A 319 -13.77 -22.67 -16.88
C LEU A 319 -13.40 -23.10 -18.31
N LYS A 320 -14.03 -24.17 -18.81
CA LYS A 320 -13.84 -24.67 -20.17
C LYS A 320 -14.26 -23.62 -21.22
N LEU A 321 -15.41 -22.96 -21.02
CA LEU A 321 -15.87 -21.87 -21.88
C LEU A 321 -14.86 -20.72 -21.94
N CYS A 322 -14.39 -20.25 -20.77
CA CYS A 322 -13.38 -19.20 -20.68
C CYS A 322 -12.07 -19.62 -21.38
N MET A 323 -11.62 -20.86 -21.19
CA MET A 323 -10.41 -21.36 -21.85
C MET A 323 -10.53 -21.36 -23.38
N VAL A 324 -11.69 -21.73 -23.94
CA VAL A 324 -11.95 -21.69 -25.40
C VAL A 324 -11.80 -20.25 -25.91
N LYS A 325 -12.43 -19.28 -25.23
CA LYS A 325 -12.33 -17.86 -25.58
C LYS A 325 -10.87 -17.40 -25.56
N LEU A 326 -10.16 -17.61 -24.45
CA LEU A 326 -8.77 -17.18 -24.30
C LEU A 326 -7.82 -17.79 -25.34
N LEU A 327 -8.03 -19.05 -25.73
CA LEU A 327 -7.26 -19.67 -26.81
C LEU A 327 -7.49 -19.00 -28.17
N GLY A 328 -8.69 -18.45 -28.42
CA GLY A 328 -9.00 -17.67 -29.62
C GLY A 328 -8.27 -16.32 -29.69
N HIS A 329 -7.77 -15.82 -28.57
CA HIS A 329 -7.00 -14.56 -28.45
C HIS A 329 -5.48 -14.75 -28.33
N LEU A 330 -4.97 -15.98 -28.52
CA LEU A 330 -3.54 -16.21 -28.62
C LEU A 330 -3.03 -15.83 -30.00
N SER A 331 -2.00 -14.99 -30.06
CA SER A 331 -1.24 -14.75 -31.28
C SER A 331 -0.53 -16.03 -31.75
N GLN A 332 -0.09 -16.06 -32.99
CA GLN A 332 0.71 -17.17 -33.50
C GLN A 332 1.95 -17.40 -32.63
N GLY A 333 2.14 -18.63 -32.15
CA GLY A 333 3.22 -18.98 -31.21
C GLY A 333 3.02 -18.45 -29.78
N GLY A 334 1.84 -17.91 -29.47
CA GLY A 334 1.50 -17.44 -28.13
C GLY A 334 1.20 -18.57 -27.17
N HIS A 335 1.21 -18.25 -25.87
CA HIS A 335 1.02 -19.18 -24.78
C HIS A 335 -0.07 -18.74 -23.81
N LEU A 336 -0.89 -19.69 -23.35
CA LEU A 336 -1.84 -19.52 -22.26
C LEU A 336 -1.27 -20.19 -21.01
N CYS A 337 -0.97 -19.42 -19.98
CA CYS A 337 -0.59 -19.93 -18.65
C CYS A 337 -1.79 -19.86 -17.71
N ILE A 338 -2.26 -21.01 -17.23
CA ILE A 338 -3.34 -21.11 -16.25
C ILE A 338 -2.72 -21.48 -14.90
N LEU A 339 -2.80 -20.58 -13.92
CA LEU A 339 -2.43 -20.86 -12.55
C LEU A 339 -3.64 -21.42 -11.82
N CYS A 340 -3.51 -22.65 -11.29
CA CYS A 340 -4.60 -23.34 -10.60
C CYS A 340 -4.08 -24.19 -9.45
N SER A 341 -4.96 -24.56 -8.54
CA SER A 341 -4.72 -25.51 -7.46
C SER A 341 -5.84 -26.52 -7.36
N ASP A 342 -5.61 -27.59 -6.63
CA ASP A 342 -6.58 -28.62 -6.32
C ASP A 342 -7.04 -28.48 -4.85
N PRO A 343 -8.03 -27.59 -4.56
CA PRO A 343 -8.47 -27.40 -3.19
C PRO A 343 -9.14 -28.67 -2.63
N ARG A 344 -9.17 -28.77 -1.30
CA ARG A 344 -9.88 -29.85 -0.61
C ARG A 344 -11.17 -29.29 0.00
N LYS A 345 -12.30 -29.91 -0.33
CA LYS A 345 -13.61 -29.62 0.23
C LYS A 345 -14.20 -30.88 0.85
N ASP A 346 -14.70 -30.79 2.07
CA ASP A 346 -15.31 -31.92 2.80
C ASP A 346 -14.45 -33.21 2.79
N GLY A 347 -13.13 -33.03 2.92
CA GLY A 347 -12.17 -34.14 2.90
C GLY A 347 -11.78 -34.62 1.51
N VAL A 348 -12.44 -34.19 0.44
CA VAL A 348 -12.23 -34.64 -0.94
C VAL A 348 -11.44 -33.61 -1.75
N ILE A 349 -10.42 -34.04 -2.48
CA ILE A 349 -9.69 -33.17 -3.41
C ILE A 349 -10.57 -32.89 -4.63
N GLN A 350 -10.64 -31.61 -5.02
CA GLN A 350 -11.23 -31.17 -6.28
C GLN A 350 -10.11 -31.08 -7.33
N PRO A 351 -10.01 -32.00 -8.29
CA PRO A 351 -8.84 -32.12 -9.15
C PRO A 351 -8.93 -31.15 -10.35
N ILE A 352 -8.85 -29.84 -10.08
CA ILE A 352 -9.05 -28.78 -11.08
C ILE A 352 -7.96 -28.85 -12.17
N HIS A 353 -6.68 -29.03 -11.80
CA HIS A 353 -5.60 -29.08 -12.78
C HIS A 353 -5.78 -30.21 -13.80
N SER A 354 -6.13 -31.40 -13.35
CA SER A 354 -6.34 -32.53 -14.26
C SER A 354 -7.62 -32.40 -15.09
N ALA A 355 -8.65 -31.74 -14.54
CA ALA A 355 -9.85 -31.41 -15.32
C ALA A 355 -9.52 -30.44 -16.48
N ILE A 356 -8.72 -29.38 -16.21
CA ILE A 356 -8.26 -28.45 -17.24
C ILE A 356 -7.49 -29.17 -18.35
N ILE A 357 -6.57 -30.07 -17.98
CA ILE A 357 -5.82 -30.88 -18.96
C ILE A 357 -6.75 -31.78 -19.76
N SER A 358 -7.75 -32.39 -19.12
CA SER A 358 -8.71 -33.30 -19.75
C SER A 358 -9.66 -32.61 -20.74
N PHE A 359 -9.79 -31.28 -20.71
CA PHE A 359 -10.56 -30.54 -21.76
C PHE A 359 -9.98 -30.76 -23.15
N ASN A 360 -8.70 -31.07 -23.26
CA ASN A 360 -8.00 -31.38 -24.52
C ASN A 360 -8.19 -30.31 -25.62
N LEU A 361 -8.28 -29.05 -25.21
CA LEU A 361 -8.52 -27.90 -26.11
C LEU A 361 -7.23 -27.39 -26.81
N ALA A 362 -6.08 -27.59 -26.17
CA ALA A 362 -4.80 -27.05 -26.61
C ALA A 362 -3.66 -28.05 -26.32
N ILE A 363 -2.45 -27.77 -26.82
CA ILE A 363 -1.27 -28.57 -26.52
C ILE A 363 -0.71 -28.12 -25.15
N LEU A 364 -0.60 -29.04 -24.20
CA LEU A 364 0.09 -28.79 -22.94
C LEU A 364 1.61 -28.83 -23.17
N ASN A 365 2.27 -27.68 -23.14
CA ASN A 365 3.72 -27.55 -23.36
C ASN A 365 4.49 -27.79 -22.07
N ALA A 366 3.98 -27.32 -20.93
CA ALA A 366 4.61 -27.49 -19.61
C ALA A 366 3.58 -27.46 -18.49
N ALA A 367 3.89 -28.15 -17.41
CA ALA A 367 3.21 -28.05 -16.13
C ALA A 367 4.26 -27.76 -15.05
N LEU A 368 4.24 -26.54 -14.51
CA LEU A 368 5.10 -26.15 -13.42
C LEU A 368 4.40 -26.41 -12.09
N VAL A 369 5.09 -27.04 -11.16
CA VAL A 369 4.67 -27.17 -9.75
C VAL A 369 5.27 -25.98 -8.99
N LYS A 370 4.42 -25.06 -8.59
CA LYS A 370 4.79 -23.89 -7.78
C LYS A 370 4.57 -24.22 -6.32
N LEU A 371 5.65 -24.26 -5.52
CA LEU A 371 5.55 -24.47 -4.09
C LEU A 371 4.94 -23.26 -3.38
N ILE A 372 4.14 -23.50 -2.33
CA ILE A 372 3.56 -22.50 -1.46
C ILE A 372 4.34 -22.55 -0.14
N GLU A 373 5.46 -21.82 -0.07
CA GLU A 373 6.24 -21.69 1.17
C GLU A 373 5.80 -20.49 2.02
N GLY A 374 6.05 -20.58 3.33
CA GLY A 374 5.89 -19.49 4.29
C GLY A 374 4.46 -19.26 4.81
N ARG A 375 3.48 -19.98 4.35
CA ARG A 375 2.21 -20.15 5.04
C ARG A 375 2.12 -21.60 5.49
N SER A 376 2.69 -21.90 6.66
CA SER A 376 2.21 -23.02 7.45
C SER A 376 0.78 -22.70 7.93
N ARG A 377 -0.13 -22.51 7.02
CA ARG A 377 -1.49 -22.96 7.26
C ARG A 377 -1.42 -24.48 7.19
N TYR A 378 -0.80 -25.04 8.20
CA TYR A 378 -1.33 -26.27 8.75
C TYR A 378 -2.78 -25.90 9.07
N PHE A 379 -3.68 -26.13 8.11
CA PHE A 379 -5.06 -26.27 8.47
C PHE A 379 -5.02 -27.39 9.47
N ASP A 380 -5.27 -27.07 10.73
CA ASP A 380 -5.55 -28.08 11.71
C ASP A 380 -6.86 -28.72 11.26
N TYR A 381 -6.73 -29.80 10.49
CA TYR A 381 -7.86 -30.61 10.06
C TYR A 381 -8.44 -31.39 11.24
N GLY A 382 -8.13 -30.97 12.46
CA GLY A 382 -8.50 -31.66 13.70
C GLY A 382 -7.89 -33.07 13.74
N ASN A 383 -8.73 -34.09 13.98
CA ASN A 383 -8.28 -35.50 14.02
C ASN A 383 -8.17 -36.17 12.64
N ALA A 384 -8.39 -35.44 11.55
CA ALA A 384 -8.34 -36.02 10.21
C ALA A 384 -6.89 -36.04 9.68
N GLN A 385 -6.42 -37.20 9.25
CA GLN A 385 -5.08 -37.38 8.67
C GLN A 385 -5.11 -37.06 7.17
N PHE A 386 -5.05 -35.77 6.81
CA PHE A 386 -4.89 -35.36 5.42
C PHE A 386 -3.45 -34.93 5.11
N ILE A 387 -2.95 -35.30 3.93
CA ILE A 387 -1.72 -34.72 3.41
C ILE A 387 -1.96 -33.28 3.01
N PRO A 388 -1.23 -32.29 3.57
CA PRO A 388 -1.37 -30.89 3.19
C PRO A 388 -1.07 -30.65 1.72
N ILE A 389 -1.86 -29.79 1.07
CA ILE A 389 -1.60 -29.32 -0.30
C ILE A 389 -0.71 -28.08 -0.18
N VAL A 390 0.55 -28.21 -0.62
CA VAL A 390 1.59 -27.17 -0.48
C VAL A 390 2.09 -26.66 -1.83
N HIS A 391 1.27 -26.79 -2.87
CA HIS A 391 1.63 -26.38 -4.23
C HIS A 391 0.43 -25.95 -5.04
N GLU A 392 0.73 -25.23 -6.11
CA GLU A 392 -0.15 -24.85 -7.21
C GLU A 392 0.46 -25.31 -8.52
N TYR A 393 -0.33 -25.35 -9.58
CA TYR A 393 0.13 -25.69 -10.91
C TYR A 393 0.04 -24.47 -11.83
N ALA A 394 1.12 -24.15 -12.56
CA ALA A 394 1.08 -23.26 -13.70
C ALA A 394 1.10 -24.14 -14.98
N LEU A 395 -0.06 -24.30 -15.59
CA LEU A 395 -0.26 -25.09 -16.80
C LEU A 395 -0.08 -24.19 -18.02
N ILE A 396 0.85 -24.54 -18.91
CA ILE A 396 1.21 -23.73 -20.06
C ILE A 396 0.80 -24.44 -21.34
N PHE A 397 -0.09 -23.80 -22.07
CA PHE A 397 -0.66 -24.31 -23.30
C PHE A 397 -0.28 -23.45 -24.50
N SER A 398 -0.24 -24.06 -25.68
CA SER A 398 -0.26 -23.37 -26.98
C SER A 398 -1.36 -23.93 -27.88
N ASN A 399 -1.78 -23.16 -28.88
CA ASN A 399 -2.76 -23.61 -29.85
C ASN A 399 -2.27 -24.89 -30.52
N LYS A 400 -3.20 -25.82 -30.77
CA LYS A 400 -2.96 -26.94 -31.70
C LYS A 400 -2.76 -26.28 -33.05
N GLY A 401 -1.52 -26.26 -33.56
CA GLY A 401 -1.25 -25.67 -34.87
C GLY A 401 -2.27 -26.11 -35.89
N VAL A 402 -2.88 -25.13 -36.58
CA VAL A 402 -3.70 -25.36 -37.77
C VAL A 402 -2.79 -25.65 -38.93
#